data_a0310c60e533a0637ab21fa5556c96be
#
_entry.id   a0310c60e533a0637ab21fa5556c96be
#
_cell.length_a   1.000
_cell.length_b   1.000
_cell.length_c   1.000
_cell.angle_alpha   90.00
_cell.angle_beta   90.00
_cell.angle_gamma   90.00
#
_symmetry.space_group_name_H-M   'P 1'
#
loop_
_entity.id
_entity.type
_entity.pdbx_description
1 polymer ?
#
loop_
_entity_poly.entity_id
_entity_poly.type
_entity_poly.pdbx_seq_one_letter_code
_entity_poly.pdbx_strand_id
1 'polypeptide(L)'
;AHCEIDVAVCYYGVGIEEDLELRERITCPLVMHFAELDQFVPEEARQKVSKAFEQRPDVEIYTYPGTDHAFNTPGRDSYDKPAAQMAHSRSIAAFRRALGPHHNLSELWDTHCYHEFVTRDVNATMATMVSEPYVNHIPTMTGGVGYDHLKRFYTHHFVNNNPDDTKLIPVSRTIGSDRVVDEMVFCFTHTREIDWMLPGIEPTGKYVEVPLVAIVCFRGD
;
A
#
# COMPACT_ATOMS: atom_id res chain seq x y z
N ALA A 1 -24.66 19.48 17.23
CA ALA A 1 -23.68 19.11 18.25
C ALA A 1 -22.32 19.60 17.78
N HIS A 2 -21.61 20.39 18.58
CA HIS A 2 -20.23 20.75 18.30
C HIS A 2 -19.37 19.63 18.86
N CYS A 3 -18.77 18.83 17.98
CA CYS A 3 -17.75 17.87 18.36
C CYS A 3 -16.40 18.46 17.95
N GLU A 4 -15.42 18.43 18.83
CA GLU A 4 -14.03 18.61 18.45
C GLU A 4 -13.61 17.37 17.70
N ILE A 5 -13.10 17.57 16.47
CA ILE A 5 -12.69 16.50 15.55
C ILE A 5 -11.25 16.80 15.15
N ASP A 6 -10.36 15.82 15.29
CA ASP A 6 -8.94 15.97 14.95
C ASP A 6 -8.69 15.90 13.43
N VAL A 7 -9.51 15.15 12.71
CA VAL A 7 -9.45 14.98 11.26
C VAL A 7 -10.78 14.45 10.73
N ALA A 8 -11.18 14.86 9.54
CA ALA A 8 -12.37 14.37 8.87
C ALA A 8 -12.05 13.81 7.48
N VAL A 9 -12.72 12.72 7.13
CA VAL A 9 -12.67 12.13 5.77
C VAL A 9 -14.11 11.95 5.31
N CYS A 10 -14.43 12.49 4.15
CA CYS A 10 -15.75 12.44 3.55
C CYS A 10 -15.69 11.67 2.22
N TYR A 11 -16.58 10.71 2.04
CA TYR A 11 -16.81 9.99 0.79
C TYR A 11 -18.18 10.37 0.23
N TYR A 12 -18.20 10.76 -1.05
CA TYR A 12 -19.42 11.06 -1.81
C TYR A 12 -20.38 12.05 -1.15
N GLY A 13 -19.86 13.07 -0.48
CA GLY A 13 -20.69 14.03 0.25
C GLY A 13 -21.66 14.75 -0.67
N VAL A 14 -22.96 14.53 -0.45
CA VAL A 14 -24.06 15.13 -1.20
C VAL A 14 -24.53 16.39 -0.48
N GLY A 15 -24.80 17.47 -1.22
CA GLY A 15 -25.35 18.72 -0.69
C GLY A 15 -24.33 19.63 0.02
N ILE A 16 -23.03 19.31 -0.02
CA ILE A 16 -21.98 20.16 0.59
C ILE A 16 -21.99 21.57 -0.04
N GLU A 17 -22.29 21.65 -1.33
CA GLU A 17 -22.37 22.92 -2.08
C GLU A 17 -23.51 23.83 -1.64
N GLU A 18 -24.45 23.32 -0.87
CA GLU A 18 -25.62 24.09 -0.34
C GLU A 18 -25.30 24.81 0.96
N ASP A 19 -24.30 24.33 1.72
CA ASP A 19 -23.94 24.79 3.06
C ASP A 19 -22.51 25.39 3.15
N LEU A 20 -21.99 25.93 2.05
CA LEU A 20 -20.60 26.43 1.97
C LEU A 20 -20.31 27.59 2.90
N GLU A 21 -21.32 28.33 3.38
CA GLU A 21 -21.14 29.36 4.40
C GLU A 21 -20.69 28.80 5.74
N LEU A 22 -20.89 27.48 5.98
CA LEU A 22 -20.45 26.80 7.20
C LEU A 22 -18.98 26.38 7.16
N ARG A 23 -18.28 26.54 6.03
CA ARG A 23 -16.88 26.07 5.86
C ARG A 23 -15.90 26.65 6.89
N GLU A 24 -16.14 27.89 7.36
CA GLU A 24 -15.31 28.54 8.38
C GLU A 24 -15.42 27.87 9.76
N ARG A 25 -16.42 27.00 9.95
CA ARG A 25 -16.63 26.25 11.18
C ARG A 25 -15.84 24.95 11.19
N ILE A 26 -15.26 24.56 10.06
CA ILE A 26 -14.40 23.38 9.93
C ILE A 26 -12.98 23.79 10.36
N THR A 27 -12.54 23.30 11.50
CA THR A 27 -11.25 23.66 12.12
C THR A 27 -10.23 22.53 12.07
N CYS A 28 -10.61 21.35 11.55
CA CYS A 28 -9.74 20.18 11.39
C CYS A 28 -9.30 19.99 9.94
N PRO A 29 -8.20 19.26 9.69
CA PRO A 29 -7.88 18.75 8.36
C PRO A 29 -9.04 17.94 7.79
N LEU A 30 -9.34 18.14 6.51
CA LEU A 30 -10.47 17.50 5.83
C LEU A 30 -10.02 16.89 4.51
N VAL A 31 -10.38 15.64 4.27
CA VAL A 31 -10.20 14.98 2.97
C VAL A 31 -11.56 14.63 2.38
N MET A 32 -11.78 15.01 1.13
CA MET A 32 -13.02 14.71 0.41
C MET A 32 -12.71 13.85 -0.83
N HIS A 33 -13.47 12.77 -0.98
CA HIS A 33 -13.39 11.86 -2.10
C HIS A 33 -14.68 11.89 -2.91
N PHE A 34 -14.60 12.34 -4.17
CA PHE A 34 -15.72 12.40 -5.09
C PHE A 34 -15.53 11.44 -6.26
N ALA A 35 -16.63 10.90 -6.77
CA ALA A 35 -16.67 10.16 -8.02
C ALA A 35 -16.94 11.11 -9.19
N GLU A 36 -16.32 10.88 -10.35
CA GLU A 36 -16.49 11.76 -11.51
C GLU A 36 -17.90 11.67 -12.11
N LEU A 37 -18.45 10.46 -12.16
CA LEU A 37 -19.75 10.18 -12.80
C LEU A 37 -20.92 10.20 -11.79
N ASP A 38 -20.69 10.69 -10.58
CA ASP A 38 -21.69 10.73 -9.51
C ASP A 38 -22.88 11.63 -9.88
N GLN A 39 -24.04 11.03 -10.11
CA GLN A 39 -25.27 11.77 -10.40
C GLN A 39 -25.82 12.60 -9.23
N PHE A 40 -25.42 12.25 -7.99
CA PHE A 40 -25.86 12.98 -6.78
C PHE A 40 -24.93 14.15 -6.47
N VAL A 41 -23.70 14.16 -7.01
CA VAL A 41 -22.73 15.24 -6.84
C VAL A 41 -22.18 15.63 -8.21
N PRO A 42 -22.97 16.33 -9.04
CA PRO A 42 -22.57 16.70 -10.38
C PRO A 42 -21.32 17.58 -10.41
N GLU A 43 -20.70 17.70 -11.56
CA GLU A 43 -19.45 18.43 -11.74
C GLU A 43 -19.54 19.88 -11.22
N GLU A 44 -20.65 20.55 -11.46
CA GLU A 44 -20.87 21.93 -11.00
C GLU A 44 -20.85 22.04 -9.45
N ALA A 45 -21.43 21.05 -8.75
CA ALA A 45 -21.40 20.98 -7.29
C ALA A 45 -19.96 20.77 -6.80
N ARG A 46 -19.21 19.81 -7.40
CA ARG A 46 -17.80 19.57 -7.08
C ARG A 46 -16.92 20.81 -7.30
N GLN A 47 -17.15 21.53 -8.40
CA GLN A 47 -16.42 22.78 -8.69
C GLN A 47 -16.69 23.87 -7.67
N LYS A 48 -17.95 24.03 -7.23
CA LYS A 48 -18.30 24.98 -6.15
C LYS A 48 -17.58 24.64 -4.85
N VAL A 49 -17.59 23.36 -4.45
CA VAL A 49 -16.89 22.88 -3.26
C VAL A 49 -15.39 23.14 -3.40
N SER A 50 -14.77 22.74 -4.51
CA SER A 50 -13.34 22.93 -4.76
C SER A 50 -12.93 24.40 -4.65
N LYS A 51 -13.70 25.29 -5.26
CA LYS A 51 -13.46 26.73 -5.21
C LYS A 51 -13.60 27.30 -3.79
N ALA A 52 -14.58 26.81 -3.03
CA ALA A 52 -14.81 27.29 -1.66
C ALA A 52 -13.66 26.96 -0.70
N PHE A 53 -12.92 25.88 -0.96
CA PHE A 53 -11.79 25.43 -0.16
C PHE A 53 -10.42 25.69 -0.78
N GLU A 54 -10.33 26.40 -1.91
CA GLU A 54 -9.08 26.64 -2.65
C GLU A 54 -7.95 27.25 -1.81
N GLN A 55 -8.31 28.10 -0.82
CA GLN A 55 -7.35 28.77 0.06
C GLN A 55 -7.09 28.00 1.37
N ARG A 56 -7.59 26.78 1.52
CA ARG A 56 -7.48 25.96 2.71
C ARG A 56 -6.45 24.84 2.48
N PRO A 57 -5.17 25.02 2.89
CA PRO A 57 -4.11 24.04 2.66
C PRO A 57 -4.30 22.74 3.49
N ASP A 58 -5.17 22.77 4.49
CA ASP A 58 -5.57 21.65 5.33
C ASP A 58 -6.76 20.86 4.77
N VAL A 59 -7.28 21.24 3.58
CA VAL A 59 -8.36 20.54 2.89
C VAL A 59 -7.85 19.93 1.59
N GLU A 60 -8.01 18.63 1.46
CA GLU A 60 -7.64 17.87 0.26
C GLU A 60 -8.91 17.37 -0.44
N ILE A 61 -9.06 17.65 -1.73
CA ILE A 61 -10.21 17.22 -2.53
C ILE A 61 -9.73 16.37 -3.70
N TYR A 62 -10.28 15.18 -3.81
CA TYR A 62 -9.94 14.22 -4.86
C TYR A 62 -11.18 13.80 -5.64
N THR A 63 -11.11 13.86 -6.98
CA THR A 63 -12.11 13.30 -7.87
C THR A 63 -11.49 12.11 -8.59
N TYR A 64 -12.21 10.97 -8.61
CA TYR A 64 -11.75 9.72 -9.21
C TYR A 64 -12.38 9.55 -10.58
N PRO A 65 -11.55 9.54 -11.65
CA PRO A 65 -12.04 9.43 -13.02
C PRO A 65 -12.75 8.10 -13.29
N GLY A 66 -13.84 8.17 -14.06
CA GLY A 66 -14.61 6.98 -14.49
C GLY A 66 -15.38 6.26 -13.40
N THR A 67 -15.39 6.78 -12.17
CA THR A 67 -16.11 6.18 -11.02
C THR A 67 -17.48 6.79 -10.80
N ASP A 68 -18.39 6.02 -10.22
CA ASP A 68 -19.73 6.44 -9.83
C ASP A 68 -19.89 6.46 -8.31
N HIS A 69 -21.02 6.95 -7.82
CA HIS A 69 -21.36 6.98 -6.40
C HIS A 69 -21.14 5.62 -5.72
N ALA A 70 -20.58 5.62 -4.52
CA ALA A 70 -20.24 4.42 -3.77
C ALA A 70 -19.11 3.54 -4.36
N PHE A 71 -18.20 4.11 -5.19
CA PHE A 71 -17.06 3.38 -5.78
C PHE A 71 -16.16 2.69 -4.74
N ASN A 72 -16.17 3.13 -3.49
CA ASN A 72 -15.39 2.55 -2.39
C ASN A 72 -16.15 1.47 -1.58
N THR A 73 -17.35 1.08 -2.01
CA THR A 73 -18.19 0.13 -1.26
C THR A 73 -18.15 -1.25 -1.91
N PRO A 74 -17.41 -2.23 -1.33
CA PRO A 74 -17.40 -3.60 -1.86
C PRO A 74 -18.81 -4.20 -1.95
N GLY A 75 -19.08 -4.92 -3.05
CA GLY A 75 -20.38 -5.53 -3.31
C GLY A 75 -21.41 -4.63 -3.98
N ARG A 76 -21.10 -3.37 -4.26
CA ARG A 76 -21.88 -2.51 -5.14
C ARG A 76 -21.40 -2.65 -6.59
N ASP A 77 -22.31 -2.49 -7.56
CA ASP A 77 -21.96 -2.52 -8.99
C ASP A 77 -21.00 -1.39 -9.38
N SER A 78 -21.05 -0.28 -8.65
CA SER A 78 -20.14 0.87 -8.81
C SER A 78 -18.78 0.71 -8.14
N TYR A 79 -18.51 -0.43 -7.46
CA TYR A 79 -17.24 -0.65 -6.78
C TYR A 79 -16.07 -0.66 -7.77
N ASP A 80 -15.15 0.28 -7.60
CA ASP A 80 -13.90 0.35 -8.36
C ASP A 80 -12.71 0.10 -7.44
N LYS A 81 -12.11 -1.08 -7.54
CA LYS A 81 -11.03 -1.49 -6.64
C LYS A 81 -9.80 -0.57 -6.67
N PRO A 82 -9.27 -0.15 -7.85
CA PRO A 82 -8.16 0.79 -7.91
C PRO A 82 -8.45 2.13 -7.24
N ALA A 83 -9.60 2.74 -7.54
CA ALA A 83 -10.01 4.01 -6.95
C ALA A 83 -10.27 3.89 -5.45
N ALA A 84 -10.91 2.80 -5.01
CA ALA A 84 -11.15 2.50 -3.60
C ALA A 84 -9.84 2.39 -2.81
N GLN A 85 -8.85 1.67 -3.33
CA GLN A 85 -7.54 1.55 -2.69
C GLN A 85 -6.81 2.90 -2.63
N MET A 86 -6.86 3.69 -3.69
CA MET A 86 -6.25 5.02 -3.70
C MET A 86 -6.91 5.97 -2.70
N ALA A 87 -8.24 5.98 -2.63
CA ALA A 87 -8.99 6.77 -1.66
C ALA A 87 -8.68 6.32 -0.22
N HIS A 88 -8.59 5.01 0.01
CA HIS A 88 -8.22 4.46 1.31
C HIS A 88 -6.82 4.90 1.75
N SER A 89 -5.81 4.78 0.89
CA SER A 89 -4.44 5.22 1.20
C SER A 89 -4.35 6.70 1.54
N ARG A 90 -5.09 7.56 0.83
CA ARG A 90 -5.20 8.99 1.12
C ARG A 90 -5.87 9.28 2.46
N SER A 91 -6.94 8.54 2.77
CA SER A 91 -7.63 8.62 4.06
C SER A 91 -6.73 8.23 5.22
N ILE A 92 -6.01 7.10 5.10
CA ILE A 92 -5.04 6.65 6.11
C ILE A 92 -3.91 7.65 6.27
N ALA A 93 -3.43 8.27 5.19
CA ALA A 93 -2.42 9.32 5.27
C ALA A 93 -2.90 10.52 6.12
N ALA A 94 -4.15 10.95 5.93
CA ALA A 94 -4.73 12.03 6.73
C ALA A 94 -4.87 11.65 8.22
N PHE A 95 -5.38 10.46 8.50
CA PHE A 95 -5.50 9.96 9.88
C PHE A 95 -4.14 9.85 10.55
N ARG A 96 -3.12 9.31 9.89
CA ARG A 96 -1.78 9.19 10.46
C ARG A 96 -1.13 10.55 10.72
N ARG A 97 -1.33 11.53 9.84
CA ARG A 97 -0.82 12.89 10.08
C ARG A 97 -1.42 13.53 11.33
N ALA A 98 -2.71 13.32 11.58
CA ALA A 98 -3.43 13.93 12.68
C ALA A 98 -3.35 13.15 14.00
N LEU A 99 -3.43 11.82 13.93
CA LEU A 99 -3.61 10.95 15.10
C LEU A 99 -2.40 10.04 15.38
N GLY A 100 -1.52 9.81 14.37
CA GLY A 100 -0.52 8.73 14.44
C GLY A 100 -1.19 7.33 14.38
N PRO A 101 -0.48 6.26 14.78
CA PRO A 101 0.95 6.25 15.03
C PRO A 101 1.78 6.48 13.76
N HIS A 102 3.00 6.97 13.94
CA HIS A 102 3.96 7.16 12.84
C HIS A 102 4.95 6.00 12.83
N HIS A 103 4.87 5.15 11.81
CA HIS A 103 5.78 4.02 11.62
C HIS A 103 6.84 4.37 10.58
N ASN A 104 8.09 3.99 10.83
CA ASN A 104 9.15 4.05 9.83
C ASN A 104 9.06 2.81 8.92
N LEU A 105 8.23 2.89 7.87
CA LEU A 105 8.00 1.76 6.97
C LEU A 105 9.29 1.29 6.26
N SER A 106 10.27 2.19 6.06
CA SER A 106 11.56 1.82 5.50
C SER A 106 12.33 0.90 6.43
N GLU A 107 12.39 1.23 7.71
CA GLU A 107 13.07 0.43 8.72
C GLU A 107 12.38 -0.92 8.96
N LEU A 108 11.05 -0.94 8.94
CA LEU A 108 10.29 -2.19 9.04
C LEU A 108 10.60 -3.13 7.87
N TRP A 109 10.64 -2.59 6.66
CA TRP A 109 11.01 -3.37 5.47
C TRP A 109 12.47 -3.82 5.49
N ASP A 110 13.40 -2.97 5.90
CA ASP A 110 14.82 -3.32 6.04
C ASP A 110 15.02 -4.44 7.08
N THR A 111 14.27 -4.39 8.18
CA THR A 111 14.27 -5.45 9.21
C THR A 111 13.77 -6.78 8.65
N HIS A 112 12.70 -6.76 7.87
CA HIS A 112 12.19 -7.95 7.19
C HIS A 112 13.24 -8.56 6.25
N CYS A 113 13.82 -7.77 5.35
CA CYS A 113 14.87 -8.20 4.43
C CYS A 113 16.12 -8.71 5.18
N TYR A 114 16.48 -8.10 6.30
CA TYR A 114 17.59 -8.57 7.13
C TYR A 114 17.35 -9.98 7.64
N HIS A 115 16.13 -10.30 8.06
CA HIS A 115 15.80 -11.66 8.49
C HIS A 115 15.73 -12.66 7.34
N GLU A 116 15.32 -12.25 6.14
CA GLU A 116 15.29 -13.10 4.96
C GLU A 116 16.69 -13.46 4.43
N PHE A 117 17.57 -12.45 4.32
CA PHE A 117 18.82 -12.58 3.55
C PHE A 117 20.08 -12.59 4.39
N VAL A 118 20.06 -12.05 5.61
CA VAL A 118 21.24 -11.98 6.48
C VAL A 118 21.19 -13.02 7.58
N THR A 119 20.19 -12.98 8.46
CA THR A 119 20.07 -13.98 9.54
C THR A 119 19.50 -15.30 9.06
N ARG A 120 18.73 -15.27 7.96
CA ARG A 120 18.02 -16.42 7.39
C ARG A 120 17.13 -17.12 8.42
N ASP A 121 16.50 -16.33 9.27
CA ASP A 121 15.61 -16.80 10.33
C ASP A 121 14.15 -16.69 9.90
N VAL A 122 13.57 -17.81 9.52
CA VAL A 122 12.17 -17.89 9.08
C VAL A 122 11.20 -17.42 10.16
N ASN A 123 11.46 -17.72 11.43
CA ASN A 123 10.55 -17.31 12.51
C ASN A 123 10.60 -15.79 12.72
N ALA A 124 11.79 -15.21 12.70
CA ALA A 124 11.97 -13.76 12.77
C ALA A 124 11.36 -13.05 11.56
N THR A 125 11.55 -13.59 10.34
CA THR A 125 10.89 -13.10 9.13
C THR A 125 9.36 -13.11 9.27
N MET A 126 8.78 -14.23 9.68
CA MET A 126 7.33 -14.36 9.87
C MET A 126 6.80 -13.45 10.97
N ALA A 127 7.59 -13.14 12.00
CA ALA A 127 7.20 -12.25 13.09
C ALA A 127 7.04 -10.78 12.65
N THR A 128 7.64 -10.40 11.52
CA THR A 128 7.44 -9.05 10.93
C THR A 128 6.19 -8.95 10.05
N MET A 129 5.44 -10.04 9.90
CA MET A 129 4.25 -10.09 9.06
C MET A 129 2.97 -9.99 9.90
N VAL A 130 1.89 -9.56 9.26
CA VAL A 130 0.53 -9.58 9.83
C VAL A 130 0.05 -11.02 10.06
N SER A 131 -1.06 -11.19 10.81
CA SER A 131 -1.65 -12.53 11.09
C SER A 131 -2.09 -13.29 9.83
N GLU A 132 -2.58 -12.57 8.83
CA GLU A 132 -3.01 -13.13 7.53
C GLU A 132 -2.16 -12.55 6.40
N PRO A 133 -0.90 -12.95 6.27
CA PRO A 133 0.01 -12.38 5.28
C PRO A 133 -0.19 -13.03 3.91
N TYR A 134 0.26 -12.32 2.86
CA TYR A 134 0.42 -12.92 1.55
C TYR A 134 1.72 -12.48 0.89
N VAL A 135 2.28 -13.35 0.07
CA VAL A 135 3.41 -13.07 -0.82
C VAL A 135 3.08 -13.63 -2.20
N ASN A 136 3.39 -12.86 -3.23
CA ASN A 136 3.19 -13.25 -4.61
C ASN A 136 4.38 -12.83 -5.46
N HIS A 137 5.18 -13.78 -5.90
CA HIS A 137 6.28 -13.54 -6.82
C HIS A 137 5.79 -13.66 -8.26
N ILE A 138 5.70 -12.53 -8.92
CA ILE A 138 5.33 -12.46 -10.34
C ILE A 138 6.63 -12.47 -11.19
N PRO A 139 6.73 -13.22 -12.29
CA PRO A 139 5.67 -13.99 -12.98
C PRO A 139 5.52 -15.45 -12.57
N THR A 140 6.35 -15.98 -11.68
CA THR A 140 6.36 -17.40 -11.30
C THR A 140 5.13 -17.84 -10.49
N MET A 141 4.37 -16.87 -9.94
CA MET A 141 3.18 -17.11 -9.11
C MET A 141 3.48 -17.95 -7.87
N THR A 142 4.71 -17.87 -7.36
CA THR A 142 5.14 -18.52 -6.13
C THR A 142 4.94 -17.64 -4.91
N GLY A 143 4.89 -18.22 -3.72
CA GLY A 143 4.55 -17.54 -2.47
C GLY A 143 3.44 -18.27 -1.73
N GLY A 144 2.46 -17.52 -1.23
CA GLY A 144 1.30 -18.11 -0.53
C GLY A 144 0.42 -17.07 0.15
N VAL A 145 -0.70 -17.54 0.68
CA VAL A 145 -1.67 -16.77 1.45
C VAL A 145 -1.89 -17.44 2.80
N GLY A 146 -1.86 -16.65 3.88
CA GLY A 146 -2.00 -17.10 5.25
C GLY A 146 -0.67 -17.56 5.87
N TYR A 147 -0.64 -17.51 7.21
CA TYR A 147 0.59 -17.70 8.00
C TYR A 147 1.26 -19.07 7.74
N ASP A 148 0.52 -20.15 7.81
CA ASP A 148 1.09 -21.51 7.71
C ASP A 148 1.64 -21.80 6.30
N HIS A 149 0.92 -21.36 5.26
CA HIS A 149 1.37 -21.51 3.87
C HIS A 149 2.65 -20.73 3.60
N LEU A 150 2.72 -19.47 4.08
CA LEU A 150 3.92 -18.67 3.91
C LEU A 150 5.09 -19.18 4.74
N LYS A 151 4.88 -19.57 5.99
CA LYS A 151 5.93 -20.15 6.80
C LYS A 151 6.54 -21.39 6.13
N ARG A 152 5.70 -22.25 5.55
CA ARG A 152 6.16 -23.40 4.77
C ARG A 152 6.96 -22.95 3.54
N PHE A 153 6.46 -21.97 2.78
CA PHE A 153 7.15 -21.42 1.61
C PHE A 153 8.52 -20.85 1.98
N TYR A 154 8.58 -20.00 2.99
CA TYR A 154 9.83 -19.41 3.48
C TYR A 154 10.83 -20.46 3.96
N THR A 155 10.35 -21.50 4.63
CA THR A 155 11.22 -22.57 5.16
C THR A 155 11.84 -23.40 4.05
N HIS A 156 11.06 -23.80 3.05
CA HIS A 156 11.48 -24.83 2.09
C HIS A 156 11.89 -24.27 0.74
N HIS A 157 11.42 -23.08 0.36
CA HIS A 157 11.59 -22.58 -0.99
C HIS A 157 12.28 -21.21 -1.08
N PHE A 158 12.29 -20.40 -0.01
CA PHE A 158 12.81 -19.04 -0.10
C PHE A 158 14.00 -18.78 0.82
N VAL A 159 13.82 -18.58 2.13
CA VAL A 159 14.86 -18.09 3.04
C VAL A 159 16.11 -18.99 3.02
N ASN A 160 15.91 -20.30 3.15
CA ASN A 160 17.00 -21.27 3.20
C ASN A 160 17.43 -21.80 1.83
N ASN A 161 16.69 -21.50 0.78
CA ASN A 161 16.94 -22.03 -0.56
C ASN A 161 17.69 -21.05 -1.49
N ASN A 162 17.79 -19.79 -1.12
CA ASN A 162 18.62 -18.85 -1.86
C ASN A 162 20.11 -19.14 -1.68
N PRO A 163 20.96 -18.98 -2.73
CA PRO A 163 22.41 -19.12 -2.65
C PRO A 163 23.00 -18.28 -1.50
N ASP A 164 24.15 -18.73 -0.97
CA ASP A 164 24.74 -18.15 0.25
C ASP A 164 25.26 -16.71 0.01
N ASP A 165 25.61 -16.39 -1.22
CA ASP A 165 26.08 -15.06 -1.66
C ASP A 165 24.95 -14.14 -2.11
N THR A 166 23.68 -14.52 -1.91
CA THR A 166 22.53 -13.71 -2.29
C THR A 166 22.56 -12.36 -1.57
N LYS A 167 22.38 -11.31 -2.33
CA LYS A 167 22.30 -9.92 -1.83
C LYS A 167 21.30 -9.08 -2.61
N LEU A 168 20.75 -8.09 -1.96
CA LEU A 168 19.93 -7.04 -2.57
C LEU A 168 20.76 -5.77 -2.73
N ILE A 169 20.80 -5.22 -3.94
CA ILE A 169 21.42 -3.92 -4.22
C ILE A 169 20.27 -2.92 -4.41
N PRO A 170 20.10 -1.95 -3.49
CA PRO A 170 19.01 -0.98 -3.61
C PRO A 170 19.26 -0.03 -4.79
N VAL A 171 18.20 0.31 -5.52
CA VAL A 171 18.22 1.28 -6.62
C VAL A 171 17.40 2.50 -6.23
N SER A 172 16.12 2.31 -5.88
CA SER A 172 15.25 3.40 -5.44
C SER A 172 14.16 2.89 -4.51
N ARG A 173 13.67 3.76 -3.63
CA ARG A 173 12.57 3.44 -2.71
C ARG A 173 11.57 4.58 -2.64
N THR A 174 10.30 4.25 -2.83
CA THR A 174 9.17 5.17 -2.60
C THR A 174 8.39 4.71 -1.38
N ILE A 175 8.17 5.64 -0.43
CA ILE A 175 7.46 5.38 0.82
C ILE A 175 6.15 6.13 0.81
N GLY A 176 5.04 5.39 0.91
CA GLY A 176 3.70 5.91 1.09
C GLY A 176 3.26 5.86 2.56
N SER A 177 1.98 6.09 2.80
CA SER A 177 1.39 6.04 4.14
C SER A 177 1.21 4.62 4.69
N ASP A 178 1.03 3.65 3.80
CA ASP A 178 0.72 2.24 4.10
C ASP A 178 1.51 1.27 3.22
N ARG A 179 2.48 1.78 2.45
CA ARG A 179 3.14 1.01 1.40
C ARG A 179 4.56 1.49 1.12
N VAL A 180 5.43 0.53 0.83
CA VAL A 180 6.76 0.77 0.26
C VAL A 180 6.81 0.14 -1.12
N VAL A 181 7.36 0.85 -2.08
CA VAL A 181 7.78 0.31 -3.38
C VAL A 181 9.29 0.41 -3.42
N ASP A 182 9.96 -0.73 -3.52
CA ASP A 182 11.42 -0.85 -3.45
C ASP A 182 11.94 -1.46 -4.76
N GLU A 183 12.74 -0.69 -5.46
CA GLU A 183 13.44 -1.12 -6.67
C GLU A 183 14.85 -1.55 -6.27
N MET A 184 15.23 -2.76 -6.65
CA MET A 184 16.51 -3.35 -6.27
C MET A 184 17.02 -4.31 -7.33
N VAL A 185 18.29 -4.71 -7.23
CA VAL A 185 18.85 -5.79 -8.01
C VAL A 185 19.12 -6.96 -7.08
N PHE A 186 18.48 -8.10 -7.38
CA PHE A 186 18.67 -9.36 -6.70
C PHE A 186 19.86 -10.11 -7.32
N CYS A 187 20.93 -10.29 -6.57
CA CYS A 187 22.19 -10.81 -7.07
C CYS A 187 22.55 -12.12 -6.36
N PHE A 188 23.02 -13.12 -7.11
CA PHE A 188 23.47 -14.38 -6.55
C PHE A 188 24.34 -15.17 -7.56
N THR A 189 25.15 -16.11 -7.09
CA THR A 189 25.74 -17.16 -7.94
C THR A 189 24.81 -18.36 -7.96
N HIS A 190 24.34 -18.77 -9.13
CA HIS A 190 23.38 -19.87 -9.30
C HIS A 190 24.01 -21.22 -9.00
N THR A 191 24.22 -21.52 -7.71
CA THR A 191 24.90 -22.72 -7.20
C THR A 191 23.95 -23.83 -6.74
N ARG A 192 22.66 -23.54 -6.68
CA ARG A 192 21.57 -24.48 -6.31
C ARG A 192 20.30 -24.15 -7.08
N GLU A 193 19.36 -25.09 -7.15
CA GLU A 193 18.05 -24.84 -7.71
C GLU A 193 17.32 -23.77 -6.87
N ILE A 194 16.71 -22.79 -7.56
CA ILE A 194 15.90 -21.72 -6.95
C ILE A 194 14.49 -21.85 -7.51
N ASP A 195 13.75 -22.80 -6.97
CA ASP A 195 12.46 -23.23 -7.50
C ASP A 195 11.36 -22.14 -7.46
N TRP A 196 11.49 -21.16 -6.56
CA TRP A 196 10.55 -20.03 -6.51
C TRP A 196 10.77 -19.01 -7.64
N MET A 197 11.97 -18.91 -8.22
CA MET A 197 12.33 -17.95 -9.28
C MET A 197 12.64 -18.63 -10.60
N LEU A 198 13.38 -19.74 -10.57
CA LEU A 198 13.90 -20.47 -11.73
C LEU A 198 13.51 -21.95 -11.66
N PRO A 199 12.19 -22.28 -11.61
CA PRO A 199 11.74 -23.65 -11.45
C PRO A 199 12.25 -24.54 -12.59
N GLY A 200 12.86 -25.69 -12.24
CA GLY A 200 13.36 -26.68 -13.18
C GLY A 200 14.63 -26.27 -13.94
N ILE A 201 15.30 -25.19 -13.55
CA ILE A 201 16.58 -24.79 -14.12
C ILE A 201 17.72 -25.30 -13.23
N GLU A 202 18.51 -26.19 -13.77
CA GLU A 202 19.70 -26.75 -13.11
C GLU A 202 20.72 -25.64 -12.79
N PRO A 203 21.44 -25.76 -11.65
CA PRO A 203 22.47 -24.82 -11.26
C PRO A 203 23.53 -24.61 -12.34
N THR A 204 23.74 -23.38 -12.74
CA THR A 204 24.66 -23.02 -13.83
C THR A 204 26.05 -22.58 -13.34
N GLY A 205 26.21 -22.30 -12.05
CA GLY A 205 27.41 -21.71 -11.46
C GLY A 205 27.69 -20.26 -11.90
N LYS A 206 26.79 -19.65 -12.65
CA LYS A 206 26.96 -18.26 -13.14
C LYS A 206 26.47 -17.25 -12.12
N TYR A 207 27.15 -16.11 -12.06
CA TYR A 207 26.64 -14.94 -11.36
C TYR A 207 25.46 -14.34 -12.13
N VAL A 208 24.42 -13.98 -11.41
CA VAL A 208 23.14 -13.53 -11.95
C VAL A 208 22.72 -12.23 -11.23
N GLU A 209 22.24 -11.28 -12.00
CA GLU A 209 21.67 -10.03 -11.53
C GLU A 209 20.25 -9.90 -12.10
N VAL A 210 19.24 -9.81 -11.23
CA VAL A 210 17.83 -9.73 -11.62
C VAL A 210 17.24 -8.43 -11.08
N PRO A 211 16.84 -7.48 -11.94
CA PRO A 211 16.06 -6.33 -11.49
C PRO A 211 14.75 -6.79 -10.87
N LEU A 212 14.43 -6.26 -9.70
CA LEU A 212 13.28 -6.66 -8.90
C LEU A 212 12.57 -5.41 -8.35
N VAL A 213 11.24 -5.47 -8.33
CA VAL A 213 10.41 -4.47 -7.66
C VAL A 213 9.57 -5.18 -6.61
N ALA A 214 9.73 -4.78 -5.35
CA ALA A 214 8.88 -5.22 -4.25
C ALA A 214 7.81 -4.17 -3.96
N ILE A 215 6.55 -4.58 -3.88
CA ILE A 215 5.44 -3.74 -3.43
C ILE A 215 4.97 -4.30 -2.09
N VAL A 216 5.29 -3.60 -1.02
CA VAL A 216 5.07 -4.05 0.36
C VAL A 216 3.96 -3.23 0.99
N CYS A 217 2.91 -3.90 1.46
CA CYS A 217 1.77 -3.28 2.12
C CYS A 217 1.86 -3.47 3.64
N PHE A 218 1.58 -2.42 4.40
CA PHE A 218 1.66 -2.40 5.86
C PHE A 218 0.29 -2.15 6.49
N ARG A 219 0.03 -2.80 7.60
CA ARG A 219 -1.17 -2.60 8.44
C ARG A 219 -0.80 -2.18 9.87
N GLY A 220 0.22 -1.36 10.02
CA GLY A 220 0.76 -0.92 11.30
C GLY A 220 2.28 -1.11 11.33
N ASP A 221 2.75 -1.57 12.46
CA ASP A 221 4.13 -1.95 12.75
C ASP A 221 4.47 -3.39 12.31
#